data_6b2331b38e0b9a84d9716e3657d366b2
#
_entry.id   6b2331b38e0b9a84d9716e3657d366b2
#
_cell.length_a   1.000
_cell.length_b   1.000
_cell.length_c   1.000
_cell.angle_alpha   90.00
_cell.angle_beta   90.00
_cell.angle_gamma   90.00
#
_symmetry.space_group_name_H-M   'P 1'
#
loop_
_entity.id
_entity.type
_entity.pdbx_description
1 polymer ?
#
loop_
_entity_poly.entity_id
_entity_poly.type
_entity_poly.pdbx_seq_one_letter_code
_entity_poly.pdbx_strand_id
1 'polypeptide(L)'
;MSYEVYIDPGAFRELGKLPKAQQARIVNQIDGLRGNPRPAGSEKMIGVEAYKLRVGDYRVIYSIRDEVLVVLVLRVANRRDVYKDIAIIRKRLKKSR
;
A
#
# COMPACT_ATOMS: atom_id res chain seq x y z
N MET A 1 -9.70 5.91 16.78
CA MET A 1 -10.36 6.23 15.52
C MET A 1 -9.87 5.28 14.43
N SER A 2 -10.75 4.97 13.50
CA SER A 2 -10.49 3.98 12.47
C SER A 2 -10.40 4.65 11.10
N TYR A 3 -9.42 4.24 10.31
CA TYR A 3 -9.28 4.71 8.92
C TYR A 3 -10.09 3.84 7.99
N GLU A 4 -10.64 4.43 6.94
CA GLU A 4 -11.18 3.65 5.83
C GLU A 4 -10.05 3.28 4.89
N VAL A 5 -10.07 2.04 4.40
CA VAL A 5 -9.03 1.54 3.50
C VAL A 5 -9.64 1.28 2.14
N TYR A 6 -9.06 1.89 1.11
CA TYR A 6 -9.40 1.66 -0.29
C TYR A 6 -8.21 1.07 -0.99
N ILE A 7 -8.45 0.31 -2.04
CA ILE A 7 -7.39 -0.31 -2.81
C ILE A 7 -7.52 0.13 -4.27
N ASP A 8 -6.46 0.75 -4.80
CA ASP A 8 -6.41 1.12 -6.20
C ASP A 8 -6.61 -0.13 -7.08
N PRO A 9 -7.37 -0.03 -8.19
CA PRO A 9 -7.59 -1.19 -9.06
C PRO A 9 -6.32 -1.89 -9.52
N GLY A 10 -5.24 -1.14 -9.77
CA GLY A 10 -3.95 -1.72 -10.12
C GLY A 10 -3.36 -2.54 -8.99
N ALA A 11 -3.43 -2.02 -7.76
CA ALA A 11 -2.96 -2.74 -6.57
C ALA A 11 -3.80 -3.99 -6.34
N PHE A 12 -5.10 -3.91 -6.55
CA PHE A 12 -5.99 -5.06 -6.41
C PHE A 12 -5.62 -6.18 -7.38
N ARG A 13 -5.33 -5.82 -8.64
CA ARG A 13 -4.88 -6.80 -9.64
C ARG A 13 -3.55 -7.42 -9.26
N GLU A 14 -2.62 -6.61 -8.76
CA GLU A 14 -1.31 -7.09 -8.30
C GLU A 14 -1.45 -8.10 -7.16
N LEU A 15 -2.29 -7.78 -6.20
CA LEU A 15 -2.59 -8.66 -5.08
C LEU A 15 -3.18 -9.99 -5.56
N GLY A 16 -4.09 -9.94 -6.51
CA GLY A 16 -4.75 -11.13 -7.05
C GLY A 16 -3.83 -12.10 -7.78
N LYS A 17 -2.66 -11.65 -8.22
CA LYS A 17 -1.67 -12.49 -8.90
C LYS A 17 -0.77 -13.26 -7.95
N LEU A 18 -0.81 -12.97 -6.67
CA LEU A 18 0.07 -13.61 -5.70
C LEU A 18 -0.49 -14.96 -5.25
N PRO A 19 0.39 -15.86 -4.77
CA PRO A 19 -0.08 -17.10 -4.13
C PRO A 19 -1.04 -16.78 -2.99
N LYS A 20 -2.03 -17.64 -2.78
CA LYS A 20 -3.10 -17.39 -1.80
C LYS A 20 -2.59 -17.14 -0.38
N ALA A 21 -1.55 -17.85 0.04
CA ALA A 21 -0.97 -17.63 1.36
C ALA A 21 -0.40 -16.22 1.51
N GLN A 22 0.22 -15.70 0.46
CA GLN A 22 0.77 -14.34 0.47
C GLN A 22 -0.35 -13.30 0.40
N GLN A 23 -1.40 -13.57 -0.38
CA GLN A 23 -2.57 -12.71 -0.41
C GLN A 23 -3.16 -12.55 0.99
N ALA A 24 -3.34 -13.65 1.70
CA ALA A 24 -3.93 -13.62 3.05
C ALA A 24 -3.08 -12.79 4.02
N ARG A 25 -1.76 -12.97 3.98
CA ARG A 25 -0.85 -12.19 4.83
C ARG A 25 -0.93 -10.70 4.53
N ILE A 26 -0.95 -10.34 3.26
CA ILE A 26 -0.98 -8.95 2.83
C ILE A 26 -2.32 -8.32 3.18
N VAL A 27 -3.42 -9.00 2.92
CA VAL A 27 -4.76 -8.51 3.26
C VAL A 27 -4.87 -8.27 4.76
N ASN A 28 -4.33 -9.16 5.58
CA ASN A 28 -4.33 -8.99 7.02
C ASN A 28 -3.56 -7.75 7.45
N GLN A 29 -2.40 -7.49 6.84
CA GLN A 29 -1.61 -6.30 7.12
C GLN A 29 -2.31 -5.02 6.66
N ILE A 30 -2.94 -5.06 5.49
CA ILE A 30 -3.72 -3.94 4.97
C ILE A 30 -4.88 -3.62 5.92
N ASP A 31 -5.56 -4.64 6.40
CA ASP A 31 -6.67 -4.45 7.33
C ASP A 31 -6.20 -3.80 8.64
N GLY A 32 -5.01 -4.15 9.10
CA GLY A 32 -4.41 -3.56 10.29
C GLY A 32 -4.16 -2.06 10.17
N LEU A 33 -4.04 -1.54 8.95
CA LEU A 33 -3.84 -0.10 8.72
C LEU A 33 -5.05 0.72 9.16
N ARG A 34 -6.21 0.12 9.30
CA ARG A 34 -7.42 0.81 9.79
C ARG A 34 -7.22 1.33 11.22
N GLY A 35 -6.58 0.55 12.06
CA GLY A 35 -6.33 0.93 13.45
C GLY A 35 -5.04 1.71 13.65
N ASN A 36 -4.05 1.45 12.79
CA ASN A 36 -2.76 2.13 12.85
C ASN A 36 -2.15 2.21 11.45
N PRO A 37 -2.25 3.35 10.78
CA PRO A 37 -1.74 3.47 9.40
C PRO A 37 -0.21 3.58 9.32
N ARG A 38 0.46 3.72 10.46
CA ARG A 38 1.93 3.78 10.52
C ARG A 38 2.47 2.72 11.47
N PRO A 39 2.21 1.42 11.19
CA PRO A 39 2.68 0.35 12.09
C PRO A 39 4.20 0.24 12.07
N ALA A 40 4.73 -0.47 13.06
CA ALA A 40 6.16 -0.80 13.09
C ALA A 40 6.52 -1.50 11.77
N GLY A 41 7.63 -1.10 11.15
CA GLY A 41 8.04 -1.62 9.86
C GLY A 41 7.57 -0.79 8.67
N SER A 42 6.68 0.18 8.88
CA SER A 42 6.31 1.11 7.81
C SER A 42 7.33 2.23 7.73
N GLU A 43 7.58 2.72 6.53
CA GLU A 43 8.50 3.82 6.28
C GLU A 43 7.91 4.79 5.27
N LYS A 44 8.10 6.07 5.51
CA LYS A 44 7.74 7.08 4.53
C LYS A 44 8.73 7.02 3.36
N MET A 45 8.20 7.05 2.15
CA MET A 45 9.02 7.04 0.94
C MET A 45 9.58 8.43 0.66
N ILE A 46 10.74 8.45 -0.02
CA ILE A 46 11.36 9.69 -0.48
C ILE A 46 10.89 9.96 -1.90
N GLY A 47 10.52 11.21 -2.18
CA GLY A 47 10.13 11.64 -3.51
C GLY A 47 8.67 11.44 -3.87
N VAL A 48 7.88 10.91 -2.96
CA VAL A 48 6.44 10.73 -3.16
C VAL A 48 5.75 10.68 -1.81
N GLU A 49 4.52 11.20 -1.75
CA GLU A 49 3.72 11.19 -0.51
C GLU A 49 3.06 9.83 -0.30
N ALA A 50 3.86 8.86 0.07
CA ALA A 50 3.41 7.49 0.28
C ALA A 50 4.28 6.80 1.32
N TYR A 51 3.77 5.70 1.84
CA TYR A 51 4.44 4.84 2.80
C TYR A 51 4.61 3.46 2.21
N LYS A 52 5.65 2.75 2.63
CA LYS A 52 5.86 1.36 2.27
C LYS A 52 5.85 0.50 3.52
N LEU A 53 5.21 -0.65 3.43
CA LEU A 53 5.17 -1.66 4.49
C LEU A 53 5.63 -2.98 3.90
N ARG A 54 6.68 -3.55 4.46
CA ARG A 54 7.20 -4.83 4.02
C ARG A 54 6.39 -5.97 4.62
N VAL A 55 5.96 -6.91 3.78
CA VAL A 55 5.25 -8.12 4.20
C VAL A 55 5.91 -9.30 3.50
N GLY A 56 6.82 -9.99 4.20
CA GLY A 56 7.61 -11.06 3.60
C GLY A 56 8.48 -10.54 2.46
N ASP A 57 8.34 -11.13 1.28
CA ASP A 57 9.08 -10.72 0.09
C ASP A 57 8.37 -9.62 -0.72
N TYR A 58 7.26 -9.13 -0.21
CA TYR A 58 6.43 -8.13 -0.89
C TYR A 58 6.41 -6.84 -0.10
N ARG A 59 6.00 -5.77 -0.77
CA ARG A 59 5.74 -4.52 -0.09
C ARG A 59 4.40 -3.97 -0.54
N VAL A 60 3.73 -3.35 0.42
CA VAL A 60 2.49 -2.64 0.21
C VAL A 60 2.81 -1.15 0.26
N ILE A 61 2.43 -0.43 -0.77
CA ILE A 61 2.65 1.02 -0.84
C ILE A 61 1.30 1.70 -0.77
N TYR A 62 1.18 2.66 0.12
CA TYR A 62 -0.10 3.30 0.40
C TYR A 62 0.10 4.76 0.77
N SER A 63 -0.94 5.56 0.55
CA SER A 63 -1.00 6.94 1.00
C SER A 63 -1.92 7.04 2.20
N ILE A 64 -1.67 8.04 3.05
CA ILE A 64 -2.47 8.30 4.23
C ILE A 64 -2.99 9.73 4.15
N ARG A 65 -4.28 9.89 4.34
CA ARG A 65 -4.91 11.20 4.44
C ARG A 65 -5.54 11.31 5.83
N ASP A 66 -4.77 11.86 6.75
CA ASP A 66 -5.18 11.94 8.15
C ASP A 66 -6.39 12.83 8.36
N GLU A 67 -6.52 13.90 7.58
CA GLU A 67 -7.61 14.85 7.72
C GLU A 67 -8.99 14.25 7.42
N VAL A 68 -9.04 13.17 6.66
CA VAL A 68 -10.29 12.46 6.32
C VAL A 68 -10.29 11.01 6.76
N LEU A 69 -9.23 10.56 7.45
CA LEU A 69 -9.07 9.19 7.95
C LEU A 69 -9.18 8.15 6.83
N VAL A 70 -8.40 8.35 5.76
CA VAL A 70 -8.41 7.45 4.59
C VAL A 70 -6.99 6.93 4.33
N VAL A 71 -6.91 5.63 4.09
CA VAL A 71 -5.72 4.96 3.56
C VAL A 71 -6.05 4.45 2.16
N LEU A 72 -5.20 4.76 1.20
CA LEU A 72 -5.33 4.25 -0.16
C LEU A 72 -4.14 3.36 -0.49
N VAL A 73 -4.38 2.08 -0.71
CA VAL A 73 -3.35 1.15 -1.15
C VAL A 73 -3.11 1.35 -2.64
N LEU A 74 -1.89 1.75 -2.99
CA LEU A 74 -1.52 2.17 -4.33
C LEU A 74 -0.83 1.07 -5.12
N ARG A 75 -0.09 0.19 -4.45
CA ARG A 75 0.70 -0.83 -5.13
C ARG A 75 1.01 -1.99 -4.19
N VAL A 76 0.95 -3.20 -4.74
CA VAL A 76 1.46 -4.41 -4.09
C VAL A 76 2.49 -5.01 -5.05
N ALA A 77 3.75 -5.10 -4.62
CA ALA A 77 4.82 -5.52 -5.49
C ALA A 77 5.88 -6.30 -4.73
N ASN A 78 6.65 -7.11 -5.47
CA ASN A 78 7.83 -7.75 -4.92
C ASN A 78 8.85 -6.66 -4.54
N ARG A 79 9.54 -6.84 -3.43
CA ARG A 79 10.54 -5.88 -2.94
C ARG A 79 11.67 -5.56 -3.93
N ARG A 80 11.82 -6.37 -4.97
CA ARG A 80 12.86 -6.17 -6.00
C ARG A 80 12.48 -5.14 -7.05
N ASP A 81 11.20 -4.74 -7.13
CA ASP A 81 10.72 -3.83 -8.17
C ASP A 81 10.83 -2.36 -7.73
N VAL A 82 11.99 -1.98 -7.15
CA VAL A 82 12.17 -0.68 -6.52
C VAL A 82 12.10 0.49 -7.50
N TYR A 83 12.67 0.31 -8.68
CA TYR A 83 12.82 1.42 -9.64
C TYR A 83 11.54 1.81 -10.36
N LYS A 84 10.58 0.89 -10.45
CA LYS A 84 9.31 1.15 -11.11
C LYS A 84 8.26 1.75 -10.19
N ASP A 85 8.46 1.63 -8.88
CA ASP A 85 7.46 1.98 -7.89
C ASP A 85 7.03 3.45 -7.97
N ILE A 86 7.99 4.37 -7.99
CA ILE A 86 7.69 5.80 -7.91
C ILE A 86 6.83 6.27 -9.07
N ALA A 87 7.15 5.87 -10.29
CA ALA A 87 6.38 6.26 -11.47
C ALA A 87 4.95 5.73 -11.40
N ILE A 88 4.80 4.46 -11.02
CA ILE A 88 3.48 3.83 -10.90
C ILE A 88 2.68 4.49 -9.77
N ILE A 89 3.31 4.74 -8.63
CA ILE A 89 2.67 5.35 -7.47
C ILE A 89 2.18 6.75 -7.82
N ARG A 90 3.02 7.58 -8.46
CA ARG A 90 2.63 8.92 -8.86
C ARG A 90 1.43 8.91 -9.79
N LYS A 91 1.43 7.98 -10.76
CA LYS A 91 0.31 7.84 -11.69
C LYS A 91 -0.98 7.48 -10.97
N ARG A 92 -0.92 6.53 -10.04
CA ARG A 92 -2.09 6.08 -9.28
C ARG A 92 -2.58 7.13 -8.30
N LEU A 93 -1.67 7.88 -7.65
CA LEU A 93 -2.03 9.00 -6.79
C LEU A 93 -2.75 10.09 -7.57
N LYS A 94 -2.25 10.43 -8.75
CA LYS A 94 -2.83 11.46 -9.59
C LYS A 94 -4.24 11.08 -10.03
N LYS A 95 -4.45 9.82 -10.38
CA LYS A 95 -5.74 9.30 -10.80
C LYS A 95 -6.78 9.30 -9.67
N SER A 96 -6.36 9.18 -8.42
CA SER A 96 -7.25 9.04 -7.27
C SER A 96 -7.79 10.37 -6.73
N ARG A 97 -7.39 11.49 -7.31
CA ARG A 97 -7.86 12.81 -6.89
C ARG A 97 -9.23 13.14 -7.43
#